data_2a66679edc21b9d68d12eeb220a02461
#
_entry.id   2a66679edc21b9d68d12eeb220a02461
#
_cell.length_a   1.000
_cell.length_b   1.000
_cell.length_c   1.000
_cell.angle_alpha   90.00
_cell.angle_beta   90.00
_cell.angle_gamma   90.00
#
_symmetry.space_group_name_H-M   'P 1'
#
loop_
_entity.id
_entity.type
_entity.pdbx_description
1 polymer ?
#
loop_
_entity_poly.entity_id
_entity_poly.type
_entity_poly.pdbx_seq_one_letter_code
_entity_poly.pdbx_strand_id
1 'polypeptide(L)'
;VPETPLTLDPHAPTEVLLLEDVRVTFGHVIALDGLSLTAATGAITAVLGPNGAGKTTMMRCCTSLISPDSGRIDVLGHAPGSPEAAAATGLMPQSAGAWSGIRAGELLHYMAGLHANPIDPDFLIEALAITPFARTTYRRLSGGQQQAVNLAAALVGRPKLVFLDEPTSGMDPHARHHTWDIVEQMRHDGVSVVLTTHNMDEAQRLADHVWIVDRGRVATHGTVLELTAESSLEDVFLTHTSDRAAGRN
;
A
#
# COMPACT_ATOMS: atom_id res chain seq x y z
N VAL A 1 -7.75 -5.47 29.45
CA VAL A 1 -7.61 -6.80 28.84
C VAL A 1 -6.11 -7.02 28.65
N PRO A 2 -5.49 -8.12 29.09
CA PRO A 2 -4.06 -8.31 28.96
C PRO A 2 -3.71 -8.48 27.48
N GLU A 3 -2.86 -7.59 26.98
CA GLU A 3 -2.22 -7.66 25.68
C GLU A 3 -1.27 -8.85 25.68
N THR A 4 -1.60 -9.90 24.93
CA THR A 4 -0.65 -10.93 24.58
C THR A 4 0.22 -10.35 23.47
N PRO A 5 1.53 -10.11 23.68
CA PRO A 5 2.40 -9.68 22.61
C PRO A 5 2.41 -10.77 21.53
N LEU A 6 2.22 -10.39 20.28
CA LEU A 6 2.41 -11.25 19.13
C LEU A 6 3.86 -11.73 19.14
N THR A 7 4.07 -12.96 19.59
CA THR A 7 5.36 -13.64 19.45
C THR A 7 5.61 -13.83 17.96
N LEU A 8 6.62 -13.14 17.42
CA LEU A 8 7.11 -13.38 16.08
C LEU A 8 7.45 -14.87 15.95
N ASP A 9 6.80 -15.54 15.00
CA ASP A 9 7.10 -16.92 14.66
C ASP A 9 8.56 -16.97 14.12
N PRO A 10 9.48 -17.67 14.77
CA PRO A 10 10.88 -17.75 14.30
C PRO A 10 11.03 -18.44 12.94
N HIS A 11 9.96 -19.00 12.39
CA HIS A 11 9.89 -19.57 11.03
C HIS A 11 9.08 -18.70 10.05
N ALA A 12 8.64 -17.48 10.45
CA ALA A 12 8.03 -16.55 9.50
C ALA A 12 9.03 -16.21 8.39
N PRO A 13 8.60 -16.20 7.11
CA PRO A 13 9.48 -15.81 6.03
C PRO A 13 10.04 -14.41 6.30
N THR A 14 11.32 -14.21 6.05
CA THR A 14 11.97 -12.89 6.17
C THR A 14 11.38 -11.87 5.20
N GLU A 15 10.75 -12.35 4.13
CA GLU A 15 10.09 -11.55 3.09
C GLU A 15 8.61 -11.94 3.00
N VAL A 16 7.75 -10.92 3.00
CA VAL A 16 6.28 -11.07 2.82
C VAL A 16 5.85 -10.83 1.38
N LEU A 17 6.72 -10.22 0.59
CA LEU A 17 6.49 -9.95 -0.83
C LEU A 17 7.80 -10.16 -1.60
N LEU A 18 7.71 -10.90 -2.70
CA LEU A 18 8.78 -11.10 -3.66
C LEU A 18 8.22 -10.91 -5.08
N LEU A 19 8.85 -10.06 -5.86
CA LEU A 19 8.67 -9.94 -7.30
C LEU A 19 10.00 -10.26 -7.99
N GLU A 20 9.96 -11.11 -9.01
CA GLU A 20 11.14 -11.50 -9.81
C GLU A 20 10.83 -11.34 -11.31
N ASP A 21 11.53 -10.43 -11.97
CA ASP A 21 11.46 -10.14 -13.43
C ASP A 21 10.02 -9.98 -13.96
N VAL A 22 9.17 -9.29 -13.19
CA VAL A 22 7.74 -9.14 -13.49
C VAL A 22 7.54 -8.19 -14.68
N ARG A 23 6.79 -8.67 -15.71
CA ARG A 23 6.45 -7.89 -16.91
C ARG A 23 4.94 -7.80 -17.08
N VAL A 24 4.50 -6.60 -17.46
CA VAL A 24 3.08 -6.33 -17.80
C VAL A 24 3.02 -5.36 -18.96
N THR A 25 2.24 -5.72 -19.99
CA THR A 25 2.04 -4.91 -21.17
C THR A 25 0.55 -4.68 -21.42
N PHE A 26 0.15 -3.46 -21.67
CA PHE A 26 -1.20 -3.07 -22.08
C PHE A 26 -1.17 -2.55 -23.53
N GLY A 27 -1.51 -3.41 -24.47
CA GLY A 27 -1.39 -3.08 -25.90
C GLY A 27 0.05 -2.77 -26.29
N HIS A 28 0.37 -1.51 -26.56
CA HIS A 28 1.73 -1.07 -26.89
C HIS A 28 2.48 -0.44 -25.70
N VAL A 29 1.86 -0.36 -24.53
CA VAL A 29 2.45 0.26 -23.34
C VAL A 29 2.99 -0.81 -22.42
N ILE A 30 4.30 -0.79 -22.18
CA ILE A 30 4.94 -1.62 -21.17
C ILE A 30 4.78 -0.92 -19.83
N ALA A 31 4.00 -1.50 -18.92
CA ALA A 31 3.73 -0.94 -17.60
C ALA A 31 4.73 -1.43 -16.55
N LEU A 32 5.14 -2.70 -16.63
CA LEU A 32 6.25 -3.27 -15.86
C LEU A 32 7.21 -3.95 -16.83
N ASP A 33 8.50 -3.72 -16.66
CA ASP A 33 9.53 -4.18 -17.58
C ASP A 33 10.67 -4.86 -16.82
N GLY A 34 10.40 -6.05 -16.28
CA GLY A 34 11.35 -6.80 -15.48
C GLY A 34 11.50 -6.26 -14.07
N LEU A 35 10.38 -5.85 -13.45
CA LEU A 35 10.36 -5.33 -12.09
C LEU A 35 10.69 -6.44 -11.09
N SER A 36 11.73 -6.22 -10.27
CA SER A 36 12.12 -7.12 -9.18
C SER A 36 12.26 -6.31 -7.90
N LEU A 37 11.54 -6.69 -6.84
CA LEU A 37 11.62 -6.08 -5.52
C LEU A 37 11.13 -7.02 -4.43
N THR A 38 11.48 -6.72 -3.19
CA THR A 38 11.04 -7.46 -2.00
C THR A 38 10.49 -6.53 -0.94
N ALA A 39 9.67 -7.08 -0.02
CA ALA A 39 9.27 -6.41 1.20
C ALA A 39 9.46 -7.35 2.40
N ALA A 40 10.05 -6.81 3.47
CA ALA A 40 10.35 -7.57 4.68
C ALA A 40 9.14 -7.70 5.60
N THR A 41 9.11 -8.77 6.40
CA THR A 41 8.09 -9.02 7.43
C THR A 41 8.13 -7.93 8.50
N GLY A 42 6.97 -7.39 8.87
CA GLY A 42 6.81 -6.41 9.95
C GLY A 42 7.46 -5.05 9.64
N ALA A 43 7.74 -4.77 8.37
CA ALA A 43 8.35 -3.52 7.92
C ALA A 43 7.41 -2.73 7.01
N ILE A 44 7.68 -1.43 6.87
CA ILE A 44 7.05 -0.56 5.90
C ILE A 44 7.98 -0.42 4.69
N THR A 45 7.55 -0.91 3.55
CA THR A 45 8.24 -0.77 2.27
C THR A 45 7.52 0.28 1.41
N ALA A 46 8.22 1.36 1.06
CA ALA A 46 7.70 2.38 0.17
C ALA A 46 8.17 2.16 -1.27
N VAL A 47 7.25 2.26 -2.22
CA VAL A 47 7.54 2.27 -3.66
C VAL A 47 7.28 3.66 -4.21
N LEU A 48 8.35 4.40 -4.41
CA LEU A 48 8.36 5.75 -4.97
C LEU A 48 8.44 5.70 -6.50
N GLY A 49 7.82 6.66 -7.15
CA GLY A 49 7.95 6.81 -8.61
C GLY A 49 7.00 7.87 -9.16
N PRO A 50 7.29 8.43 -10.32
CA PRO A 50 6.40 9.37 -10.99
C PRO A 50 5.08 8.70 -11.42
N ASN A 51 4.10 9.52 -11.81
CA ASN A 51 2.87 9.00 -12.38
C ASN A 51 3.16 8.22 -13.66
N GLY A 52 2.60 7.00 -13.74
CA GLY A 52 2.85 6.08 -14.85
C GLY A 52 4.14 5.27 -14.74
N ALA A 53 4.83 5.29 -13.58
CA ALA A 53 6.00 4.44 -13.34
C ALA A 53 5.68 2.94 -13.19
N GLY A 54 4.40 2.55 -13.05
CA GLY A 54 3.98 1.16 -12.89
C GLY A 54 3.53 0.78 -11.48
N LYS A 55 3.57 1.68 -10.50
CA LYS A 55 3.27 1.41 -9.07
C LYS A 55 1.91 0.73 -8.85
N THR A 56 0.82 1.33 -9.35
CA THR A 56 -0.53 0.75 -9.25
C THR A 56 -0.64 -0.58 -10.02
N THR A 57 0.05 -0.72 -11.15
CA THR A 57 0.10 -1.98 -11.92
C THR A 57 0.76 -3.08 -11.09
N MET A 58 1.88 -2.79 -10.45
CA MET A 58 2.57 -3.70 -9.53
C MET A 58 1.62 -4.17 -8.42
N MET A 59 0.94 -3.24 -7.72
CA MET A 59 0.00 -3.60 -6.65
C MET A 59 -1.16 -4.46 -7.16
N ARG A 60 -1.69 -4.17 -8.35
CA ARG A 60 -2.75 -4.99 -8.97
C ARG A 60 -2.28 -6.41 -9.30
N CYS A 61 -1.01 -6.59 -9.66
CA CYS A 61 -0.43 -7.92 -9.84
C CYS A 61 -0.30 -8.66 -8.49
N CYS A 62 0.23 -7.99 -7.46
CA CYS A 62 0.39 -8.58 -6.12
C CYS A 62 -0.95 -8.98 -5.48
N THR A 63 -2.03 -8.28 -5.82
CA THR A 63 -3.40 -8.56 -5.32
C THR A 63 -4.24 -9.39 -6.29
N SER A 64 -3.63 -9.95 -7.34
CA SER A 64 -4.30 -10.78 -8.37
C SER A 64 -5.44 -10.08 -9.11
N LEU A 65 -5.49 -8.75 -9.10
CA LEU A 65 -6.45 -7.98 -9.93
C LEU A 65 -6.08 -7.99 -11.40
N ILE A 66 -4.81 -8.19 -11.73
CA ILE A 66 -4.28 -8.48 -13.07
C ILE A 66 -3.20 -9.55 -12.98
N SER A 67 -3.07 -10.34 -14.03
CA SER A 67 -1.98 -11.32 -14.15
C SER A 67 -0.80 -10.70 -14.90
N PRO A 68 0.45 -10.91 -14.47
CA PRO A 68 1.62 -10.50 -15.25
C PRO A 68 1.76 -11.35 -16.52
N ASP A 69 2.43 -10.80 -17.55
CA ASP A 69 2.76 -11.52 -18.78
C ASP A 69 3.87 -12.54 -18.53
N SER A 70 4.82 -12.19 -17.64
CA SER A 70 5.92 -13.07 -17.22
C SER A 70 6.48 -12.65 -15.86
N GLY A 71 7.40 -13.44 -15.32
CA GLY A 71 7.98 -13.25 -14.00
C GLY A 71 7.24 -14.02 -12.92
N ARG A 72 7.72 -13.87 -11.69
CA ARG A 72 7.15 -14.54 -10.51
C ARG A 72 6.76 -13.52 -9.46
N ILE A 73 5.63 -13.75 -8.80
CA ILE A 73 5.20 -13.00 -7.63
C ILE A 73 4.86 -13.99 -6.53
N ASP A 74 5.37 -13.73 -5.34
CA ASP A 74 5.03 -14.46 -4.12
C ASP A 74 4.53 -13.47 -3.08
N VAL A 75 3.39 -13.79 -2.46
CA VAL A 75 2.73 -12.97 -1.43
C VAL A 75 2.53 -13.84 -0.21
N LEU A 76 3.24 -13.56 0.88
CA LEU A 76 3.20 -14.34 2.13
C LEU A 76 3.52 -15.84 1.93
N GLY A 77 4.43 -16.16 1.00
CA GLY A 77 4.79 -17.54 0.66
C GLY A 77 3.81 -18.24 -0.32
N HIS A 78 2.87 -17.50 -0.90
CA HIS A 78 1.83 -18.04 -1.76
C HIS A 78 1.70 -17.27 -3.08
N ALA A 79 1.08 -17.91 -4.08
CA ALA A 79 0.75 -17.22 -5.32
C ALA A 79 -0.30 -16.11 -5.07
N PRO A 80 -0.20 -14.94 -5.75
CA PRO A 80 -1.22 -13.90 -5.66
C PRO A 80 -2.62 -14.44 -5.93
N GLY A 81 -3.60 -14.05 -5.09
CA GLY A 81 -4.99 -14.47 -5.23
C GLY A 81 -5.31 -15.90 -4.78
N SER A 82 -4.31 -16.65 -4.26
CA SER A 82 -4.62 -17.90 -3.54
C SER A 82 -5.49 -17.58 -2.31
N PRO A 83 -6.31 -18.53 -1.84
CA PRO A 83 -7.14 -18.32 -0.64
C PRO A 83 -6.32 -17.86 0.57
N GLU A 84 -5.12 -18.40 0.76
CA GLU A 84 -4.20 -18.09 1.85
C GLU A 84 -3.67 -16.66 1.75
N ALA A 85 -3.19 -16.24 0.57
CA ALA A 85 -2.73 -14.88 0.34
C ALA A 85 -3.88 -13.88 0.46
N ALA A 86 -5.04 -14.17 -0.16
CA ALA A 86 -6.19 -13.27 -0.15
C ALA A 86 -6.75 -13.06 1.27
N ALA A 87 -6.81 -14.11 2.10
CA ALA A 87 -7.32 -14.03 3.47
C ALA A 87 -6.39 -13.21 4.40
N ALA A 88 -5.09 -13.12 4.08
CA ALA A 88 -4.08 -12.45 4.89
C ALA A 88 -3.62 -11.10 4.33
N THR A 89 -4.22 -10.64 3.23
CA THR A 89 -3.84 -9.40 2.54
C THR A 89 -4.97 -8.38 2.57
N GLY A 90 -4.63 -7.12 2.90
CA GLY A 90 -5.51 -5.96 2.73
C GLY A 90 -5.09 -5.11 1.54
N LEU A 91 -6.04 -4.49 0.86
CA LEU A 91 -5.79 -3.55 -0.24
C LEU A 91 -6.58 -2.26 -0.03
N MET A 92 -5.87 -1.15 0.00
CA MET A 92 -6.41 0.19 -0.14
C MET A 92 -6.05 0.74 -1.52
N PRO A 93 -6.96 0.72 -2.50
CA PRO A 93 -6.68 1.23 -3.84
C PRO A 93 -6.69 2.76 -3.85
N GLN A 94 -5.96 3.37 -4.79
CA GLN A 94 -5.93 4.83 -4.99
C GLN A 94 -7.33 5.44 -5.18
N SER A 95 -8.20 4.75 -5.90
CA SER A 95 -9.61 5.10 -6.05
C SER A 95 -10.47 3.86 -5.86
N ALA A 96 -11.24 3.83 -4.80
CA ALA A 96 -12.21 2.78 -4.60
C ALA A 96 -13.49 3.14 -5.36
N GLY A 97 -13.87 2.32 -6.31
CA GLY A 97 -15.19 2.35 -6.92
C GLY A 97 -16.26 1.76 -5.99
N ALA A 98 -16.28 2.22 -4.71
CA ALA A 98 -17.26 1.75 -3.76
C ALA A 98 -18.68 2.06 -4.25
N TRP A 99 -19.65 1.26 -3.82
CA TRP A 99 -21.07 1.48 -4.15
C TRP A 99 -21.49 2.88 -3.71
N SER A 100 -21.69 3.75 -4.68
CA SER A 100 -21.84 5.19 -4.47
C SER A 100 -22.98 5.57 -3.49
N GLY A 101 -23.95 4.69 -3.27
CA GLY A 101 -25.09 4.88 -2.38
C GLY A 101 -24.92 4.33 -0.97
N ILE A 102 -23.91 3.49 -0.70
CA ILE A 102 -23.69 2.92 0.64
C ILE A 102 -23.13 3.97 1.59
N ARG A 103 -23.50 3.92 2.88
CA ARG A 103 -22.92 4.79 3.90
C ARG A 103 -21.58 4.25 4.36
N ALA A 104 -20.67 5.14 4.83
CA ALA A 104 -19.32 4.76 5.26
C ALA A 104 -19.35 3.64 6.31
N GLY A 105 -20.14 3.77 7.37
CA GLY A 105 -20.25 2.75 8.41
C GLY A 105 -20.86 1.44 7.88
N GLU A 106 -21.90 1.52 7.04
CA GLU A 106 -22.53 0.35 6.43
C GLU A 106 -21.54 -0.44 5.55
N LEU A 107 -20.66 0.26 4.82
CA LEU A 107 -19.61 -0.36 4.03
C LEU A 107 -18.66 -1.17 4.90
N LEU A 108 -18.22 -0.62 6.02
CA LEU A 108 -17.27 -1.30 6.91
C LEU A 108 -17.90 -2.52 7.59
N HIS A 109 -19.15 -2.43 8.04
CA HIS A 109 -19.88 -3.59 8.55
C HIS A 109 -20.10 -4.67 7.48
N TYR A 110 -20.40 -4.25 6.24
CA TYR A 110 -20.52 -5.19 5.13
C TYR A 110 -19.19 -5.90 4.85
N MET A 111 -18.10 -5.15 4.78
CA MET A 111 -16.76 -5.73 4.57
C MET A 111 -16.37 -6.68 5.71
N ALA A 112 -16.64 -6.31 6.96
CA ALA A 112 -16.42 -7.19 8.11
C ALA A 112 -17.17 -8.53 7.97
N GLY A 113 -18.40 -8.50 7.47
CA GLY A 113 -19.19 -9.71 7.23
C GLY A 113 -18.62 -10.69 6.19
N LEU A 114 -17.63 -10.25 5.39
CA LEU A 114 -16.94 -11.10 4.41
C LEU A 114 -15.75 -11.87 5.01
N HIS A 115 -15.33 -11.56 6.23
CA HIS A 115 -14.18 -12.15 6.90
C HIS A 115 -14.59 -13.04 8.07
N ALA A 116 -13.87 -14.14 8.28
CA ALA A 116 -14.16 -15.09 9.35
C ALA A 116 -13.83 -14.53 10.76
N ASN A 117 -12.82 -13.66 10.85
CA ASN A 117 -12.38 -13.07 12.12
C ASN A 117 -12.03 -11.58 11.90
N PRO A 118 -13.01 -10.70 11.62
CA PRO A 118 -12.74 -9.30 11.33
C PRO A 118 -12.30 -8.54 12.59
N ILE A 119 -11.67 -7.38 12.37
CA ILE A 119 -11.61 -6.32 13.38
C ILE A 119 -13.02 -5.79 13.53
N ASP A 120 -13.40 -5.42 14.77
CA ASP A 120 -14.68 -4.76 15.01
C ASP A 120 -14.78 -3.48 14.17
N PRO A 121 -15.75 -3.38 13.25
CA PRO A 121 -15.88 -2.21 12.39
C PRO A 121 -16.16 -0.93 13.18
N ASP A 122 -16.82 -0.99 14.34
CA ASP A 122 -17.05 0.19 15.18
C ASP A 122 -15.75 0.69 15.82
N PHE A 123 -14.85 -0.21 16.19
CA PHE A 123 -13.50 0.16 16.62
C PHE A 123 -12.72 0.88 15.50
N LEU A 124 -12.76 0.38 14.26
CA LEU A 124 -12.09 1.03 13.12
C LEU A 124 -12.72 2.39 12.79
N ILE A 125 -14.05 2.52 12.91
CA ILE A 125 -14.78 3.79 12.71
C ILE A 125 -14.29 4.84 13.70
N GLU A 126 -14.06 4.45 14.94
CA GLU A 126 -13.56 5.36 15.98
C GLU A 126 -12.08 5.68 15.78
N ALA A 127 -11.23 4.66 15.63
CA ALA A 127 -9.78 4.78 15.50
C ALA A 127 -9.34 5.62 14.28
N LEU A 128 -10.10 5.54 13.17
CA LEU A 128 -9.85 6.30 11.94
C LEU A 128 -10.66 7.60 11.85
N ALA A 129 -11.25 8.05 12.96
CA ALA A 129 -12.06 9.29 13.04
C ALA A 129 -13.19 9.35 11.99
N ILE A 130 -13.78 8.21 11.63
CA ILE A 130 -14.89 8.11 10.66
C ILE A 130 -16.24 8.46 11.31
N THR A 131 -16.36 8.39 12.63
CA THR A 131 -17.60 8.61 13.39
C THR A 131 -18.42 9.82 12.93
N PRO A 132 -17.84 11.03 12.67
CA PRO A 132 -18.61 12.20 12.28
C PRO A 132 -19.34 12.05 10.94
N PHE A 133 -18.85 11.19 10.06
CA PHE A 133 -19.41 10.97 8.71
C PHE A 133 -19.79 9.52 8.42
N ALA A 134 -19.82 8.64 9.42
CA ALA A 134 -20.19 7.23 9.27
C ALA A 134 -21.56 7.01 8.61
N ARG A 135 -22.50 7.98 8.79
CA ARG A 135 -23.83 7.96 8.18
C ARG A 135 -23.91 8.64 6.81
N THR A 136 -22.82 9.26 6.35
CA THR A 136 -22.74 9.92 5.03
C THR A 136 -22.51 8.88 3.95
N THR A 137 -23.19 9.01 2.81
CA THR A 137 -22.98 8.12 1.66
C THR A 137 -21.58 8.33 1.07
N TYR A 138 -20.92 7.25 0.66
CA TYR A 138 -19.52 7.25 0.19
C TYR A 138 -19.24 8.30 -0.89
N ARG A 139 -20.16 8.48 -1.87
CA ARG A 139 -20.02 9.48 -2.93
C ARG A 139 -20.03 10.95 -2.46
N ARG A 140 -20.52 11.21 -1.24
CA ARG A 140 -20.60 12.56 -0.65
C ARG A 140 -19.43 12.88 0.27
N LEU A 141 -18.59 11.90 0.52
CA LEU A 141 -17.38 12.06 1.31
C LEU A 141 -16.35 12.92 0.55
N SER A 142 -15.57 13.72 1.27
CA SER A 142 -14.38 14.35 0.71
C SER A 142 -13.33 13.28 0.35
N GLY A 143 -12.34 13.60 -0.48
CA GLY A 143 -11.27 12.68 -0.84
C GLY A 143 -10.58 12.08 0.39
N GLY A 144 -10.20 12.89 1.37
CA GLY A 144 -9.59 12.41 2.61
C GLY A 144 -10.51 11.52 3.45
N GLN A 145 -11.82 11.82 3.50
CA GLN A 145 -12.80 10.97 4.18
C GLN A 145 -12.96 9.61 3.46
N GLN A 146 -12.94 9.60 2.13
CA GLN A 146 -12.95 8.36 1.35
C GLN A 146 -11.70 7.53 1.63
N GLN A 147 -10.53 8.17 1.72
CA GLN A 147 -9.28 7.48 2.04
C GLN A 147 -9.29 6.86 3.44
N ALA A 148 -9.83 7.55 4.45
CA ALA A 148 -9.98 6.98 5.79
C ALA A 148 -10.89 5.73 5.79
N VAL A 149 -12.01 5.77 5.05
CA VAL A 149 -12.91 4.61 4.89
C VAL A 149 -12.23 3.46 4.12
N ASN A 150 -11.46 3.77 3.07
CA ASN A 150 -10.72 2.77 2.29
C ASN A 150 -9.64 2.09 3.13
N LEU A 151 -8.94 2.85 3.97
CA LEU A 151 -7.94 2.31 4.91
C LEU A 151 -8.62 1.39 5.92
N ALA A 152 -9.74 1.81 6.53
CA ALA A 152 -10.51 0.95 7.43
C ALA A 152 -10.96 -0.36 6.75
N ALA A 153 -11.43 -0.26 5.51
CA ALA A 153 -11.84 -1.44 4.72
C ALA A 153 -10.67 -2.38 4.42
N ALA A 154 -9.47 -1.86 4.19
CA ALA A 154 -8.27 -2.67 3.98
C ALA A 154 -7.83 -3.42 5.26
N LEU A 155 -8.11 -2.84 6.44
CA LEU A 155 -7.70 -3.38 7.74
C LEU A 155 -8.71 -4.36 8.35
N VAL A 156 -9.98 -4.28 7.96
CA VAL A 156 -11.07 -5.01 8.64
C VAL A 156 -10.85 -6.52 8.70
N GLY A 157 -10.18 -7.12 7.72
CA GLY A 157 -9.88 -8.55 7.64
C GLY A 157 -8.71 -9.02 8.53
N ARG A 158 -8.11 -8.18 9.36
CA ARG A 158 -6.88 -8.48 10.15
C ARG A 158 -5.72 -8.96 9.26
N PRO A 159 -5.35 -8.20 8.24
CA PRO A 159 -4.31 -8.63 7.31
C PRO A 159 -2.94 -8.72 7.98
N LYS A 160 -2.08 -9.63 7.46
CA LYS A 160 -0.64 -9.69 7.78
C LYS A 160 0.19 -8.79 6.87
N LEU A 161 -0.33 -8.50 5.67
CA LEU A 161 0.26 -7.62 4.68
C LEU A 161 -0.81 -6.67 4.15
N VAL A 162 -0.52 -5.37 4.13
CA VAL A 162 -1.42 -4.35 3.57
C VAL A 162 -0.74 -3.62 2.42
N PHE A 163 -1.44 -3.53 1.30
CA PHE A 163 -1.07 -2.69 0.17
C PHE A 163 -1.84 -1.37 0.24
N LEU A 164 -1.12 -0.24 0.24
CA LEU A 164 -1.69 1.11 0.30
C LEU A 164 -1.28 1.90 -0.95
N ASP A 165 -2.21 2.12 -1.86
CA ASP A 165 -1.94 2.88 -3.10
C ASP A 165 -2.23 4.37 -2.90
N GLU A 166 -1.16 5.16 -2.70
CA GLU A 166 -1.21 6.61 -2.41
C GLU A 166 -2.14 6.97 -1.23
N PRO A 167 -1.89 6.44 -0.01
CA PRO A 167 -2.85 6.47 1.09
C PRO A 167 -3.23 7.86 1.56
N THR A 168 -2.36 8.87 1.40
CA THR A 168 -2.62 10.24 1.85
C THR A 168 -2.92 11.23 0.73
N SER A 169 -3.11 10.72 -0.49
CA SER A 169 -3.43 11.57 -1.64
C SER A 169 -4.72 12.35 -1.42
N GLY A 170 -4.67 13.69 -1.61
CA GLY A 170 -5.83 14.56 -1.46
C GLY A 170 -6.27 14.82 -0.01
N MET A 171 -5.50 14.39 1.00
CA MET A 171 -5.75 14.70 2.40
C MET A 171 -5.17 16.07 2.79
N ASP A 172 -5.85 16.76 3.71
CA ASP A 172 -5.27 17.90 4.40
C ASP A 172 -4.12 17.46 5.33
N PRO A 173 -3.24 18.37 5.80
CA PRO A 173 -2.09 18.01 6.62
C PRO A 173 -2.43 17.25 7.92
N HIS A 174 -3.55 17.59 8.59
CA HIS A 174 -3.94 16.92 9.83
C HIS A 174 -4.37 15.48 9.57
N ALA A 175 -5.23 15.27 8.58
CA ALA A 175 -5.67 13.93 8.18
C ALA A 175 -4.49 13.07 7.71
N ARG A 176 -3.53 13.65 6.99
CA ARG A 176 -2.29 12.98 6.55
C ARG A 176 -1.46 12.49 7.73
N HIS A 177 -1.17 13.35 8.70
CA HIS A 177 -0.41 12.97 9.90
C HIS A 177 -1.11 11.87 10.68
N HIS A 178 -2.41 11.97 10.86
CA HIS A 178 -3.19 10.92 11.52
C HIS A 178 -3.11 9.57 10.77
N THR A 179 -3.17 9.59 9.43
CA THR A 179 -2.99 8.37 8.62
C THR A 179 -1.58 7.79 8.80
N TRP A 180 -0.55 8.62 8.85
CA TRP A 180 0.81 8.17 9.09
C TRP A 180 0.96 7.50 10.46
N ASP A 181 0.40 8.09 11.52
CA ASP A 181 0.42 7.51 12.87
C ASP A 181 -0.25 6.13 12.89
N ILE A 182 -1.34 5.94 12.14
CA ILE A 182 -2.01 4.65 11.99
C ILE A 182 -1.12 3.63 11.26
N VAL A 183 -0.45 4.04 10.18
CA VAL A 183 0.47 3.16 9.43
C VAL A 183 1.67 2.76 10.30
N GLU A 184 2.22 3.68 11.08
CA GLU A 184 3.26 3.37 12.08
C GLU A 184 2.75 2.37 13.14
N GLN A 185 1.53 2.56 13.63
CA GLN A 185 0.92 1.64 14.61
C GLN A 185 0.74 0.24 14.01
N MET A 186 0.28 0.13 12.76
CA MET A 186 0.17 -1.17 12.07
C MET A 186 1.51 -1.91 12.06
N ARG A 187 2.63 -1.23 11.77
CA ARG A 187 3.97 -1.80 11.83
C ARG A 187 4.31 -2.28 13.26
N HIS A 188 4.02 -1.47 14.27
CA HIS A 188 4.24 -1.85 15.68
C HIS A 188 3.43 -3.09 16.08
N ASP A 189 2.24 -3.25 15.50
CA ASP A 189 1.39 -4.42 15.71
C ASP A 189 1.81 -5.64 14.84
N GLY A 190 2.95 -5.54 14.15
CA GLY A 190 3.54 -6.62 13.35
C GLY A 190 2.93 -6.78 11.95
N VAL A 191 2.11 -5.83 11.49
CA VAL A 191 1.57 -5.82 10.13
C VAL A 191 2.64 -5.30 9.17
N SER A 192 2.89 -6.03 8.10
CA SER A 192 3.76 -5.57 7.01
C SER A 192 3.00 -4.63 6.08
N VAL A 193 3.64 -3.56 5.63
CA VAL A 193 3.01 -2.56 4.78
C VAL A 193 3.83 -2.36 3.51
N VAL A 194 3.17 -2.41 2.36
CA VAL A 194 3.71 -1.95 1.07
C VAL A 194 2.89 -0.75 0.63
N LEU A 195 3.49 0.42 0.60
CA LEU A 195 2.81 1.63 0.15
C LEU A 195 3.42 2.18 -1.13
N THR A 196 2.57 2.69 -2.01
CA THR A 196 3.04 3.52 -3.13
C THR A 196 2.81 4.98 -2.80
N THR A 197 3.75 5.81 -3.18
CA THR A 197 3.59 7.25 -3.03
C THR A 197 4.46 8.02 -4.04
N HIS A 198 4.10 9.26 -4.29
CA HIS A 198 4.94 10.25 -4.95
C HIS A 198 5.37 11.35 -3.95
N ASN A 199 4.98 11.22 -2.67
CA ASN A 199 5.31 12.15 -1.60
C ASN A 199 6.57 11.68 -0.85
N MET A 200 7.66 12.45 -0.96
CA MET A 200 8.95 12.13 -0.34
C MET A 200 8.87 12.18 1.18
N ASP A 201 8.12 13.14 1.76
CA ASP A 201 7.95 13.26 3.21
C ASP A 201 7.28 12.01 3.80
N GLU A 202 6.29 11.45 3.08
CA GLU A 202 5.62 10.21 3.48
C GLU A 202 6.57 9.02 3.51
N ALA A 203 7.35 8.84 2.43
CA ALA A 203 8.34 7.77 2.37
C ALA A 203 9.44 7.96 3.42
N GLN A 204 9.94 9.18 3.59
CA GLN A 204 11.00 9.49 4.54
C GLN A 204 10.56 9.28 5.99
N ARG A 205 9.30 9.56 6.30
CA ARG A 205 8.74 9.37 7.65
C ARG A 205 8.43 7.91 7.97
N LEU A 206 7.85 7.18 7.02
CA LEU A 206 7.24 5.89 7.29
C LEU A 206 8.13 4.69 6.93
N ALA A 207 8.91 4.79 5.85
CA ALA A 207 9.52 3.64 5.25
C ALA A 207 10.77 3.16 6.00
N ASP A 208 10.85 1.85 6.23
CA ASP A 208 12.07 1.17 6.61
C ASP A 208 12.94 0.92 5.37
N HIS A 209 12.31 0.63 4.21
CA HIS A 209 12.97 0.44 2.92
C HIS A 209 12.22 1.15 1.80
N VAL A 210 12.95 1.74 0.87
CA VAL A 210 12.41 2.49 -0.26
C VAL A 210 12.89 1.87 -1.57
N TRP A 211 11.96 1.67 -2.51
CA TRP A 211 12.22 1.31 -3.90
C TRP A 211 11.82 2.47 -4.79
N ILE A 212 12.76 3.04 -5.54
CA ILE A 212 12.45 4.05 -6.55
C ILE A 212 12.25 3.35 -7.89
N VAL A 213 11.06 3.51 -8.46
CA VAL A 213 10.65 2.87 -9.71
C VAL A 213 10.40 3.93 -10.77
N ASP A 214 10.99 3.74 -11.95
CA ASP A 214 10.71 4.51 -13.15
C ASP A 214 10.50 3.58 -14.36
N ARG A 215 9.51 3.89 -15.20
CA ARG A 215 9.20 3.15 -16.44
C ARG A 215 9.10 1.63 -16.27
N GLY A 216 8.48 1.19 -15.17
CA GLY A 216 8.28 -0.23 -14.87
C GLY A 216 9.52 -0.98 -14.40
N ARG A 217 10.61 -0.29 -14.09
CA ARG A 217 11.87 -0.86 -13.59
C ARG A 217 12.27 -0.24 -12.25
N VAL A 218 13.02 -0.98 -11.46
CA VAL A 218 13.70 -0.41 -10.28
C VAL A 218 14.87 0.45 -10.76
N ALA A 219 14.88 1.72 -10.34
CA ALA A 219 15.96 2.65 -10.61
C ALA A 219 17.02 2.62 -9.51
N THR A 220 16.59 2.59 -8.24
CA THR A 220 17.46 2.39 -7.06
C THR A 220 16.62 1.95 -5.87
N HIS A 221 17.25 1.44 -4.82
CA HIS A 221 16.57 1.07 -3.57
C HIS A 221 17.56 1.11 -2.39
N GLY A 222 17.03 1.13 -1.19
CA GLY A 222 17.80 1.12 0.06
C GLY A 222 16.94 1.54 1.24
N THR A 223 17.50 1.53 2.43
CA THR A 223 16.89 2.19 3.58
C THR A 223 16.86 3.71 3.37
N VAL A 224 15.96 4.41 4.06
CA VAL A 224 15.94 5.88 3.98
C VAL A 224 17.30 6.46 4.35
N LEU A 225 17.96 5.91 5.37
CA LEU A 225 19.28 6.37 5.83
C LEU A 225 20.36 6.19 4.75
N GLU A 226 20.38 5.04 4.06
CA GLU A 226 21.34 4.78 2.98
C GLU A 226 21.11 5.72 1.80
N LEU A 227 19.85 5.89 1.38
CA LEU A 227 19.51 6.74 0.24
C LEU A 227 19.75 8.23 0.51
N THR A 228 19.67 8.67 1.78
CA THR A 228 19.85 10.08 2.17
C THR A 228 21.25 10.37 2.75
N ALA A 229 22.20 9.46 2.65
CA ALA A 229 23.54 9.62 3.22
C ALA A 229 24.32 10.80 2.63
N GLU A 230 24.13 11.13 1.35
CA GLU A 230 24.87 12.17 0.63
C GLU A 230 23.97 13.30 0.10
N SER A 231 22.63 13.10 0.03
CA SER A 231 21.67 14.04 -0.53
C SER A 231 20.28 13.81 0.03
N SER A 232 19.32 14.72 -0.25
CA SER A 232 17.94 14.50 0.13
C SER A 232 17.29 13.36 -0.67
N LEU A 233 16.24 12.71 -0.13
CA LEU A 233 15.48 11.70 -0.87
C LEU A 233 14.88 12.28 -2.17
N GLU A 234 14.56 13.59 -2.18
CA GLU A 234 14.09 14.29 -3.37
C GLU A 234 15.18 14.39 -4.43
N ASP A 235 16.43 14.72 -4.07
CA ASP A 235 17.55 14.76 -5.00
C ASP A 235 17.85 13.38 -5.60
N VAL A 236 17.84 12.34 -4.76
CA VAL A 236 17.99 10.94 -5.22
C VAL A 236 16.88 10.58 -6.21
N PHE A 237 15.63 10.89 -5.86
CA PHE A 237 14.49 10.66 -6.74
C PHE A 237 14.63 11.39 -8.08
N LEU A 238 14.94 12.68 -8.06
CA LEU A 238 15.13 13.49 -9.28
C LEU A 238 16.26 12.94 -10.14
N THR A 239 17.39 12.56 -9.55
CA THR A 239 18.54 12.00 -10.27
C THR A 239 18.16 10.73 -11.02
N HIS A 240 17.35 9.86 -10.40
CA HIS A 240 16.98 8.55 -10.95
C HIS A 240 15.72 8.57 -11.84
N THR A 241 14.96 9.70 -11.87
CA THR A 241 13.72 9.82 -12.66
C THR A 241 13.72 10.97 -13.67
N SER A 242 14.82 11.73 -13.79
CA SER A 242 14.88 13.03 -14.50
C SER A 242 14.92 12.98 -16.04
N ASP A 243 14.99 11.82 -16.67
CA ASP A 243 15.08 11.72 -18.15
C ASP A 243 13.77 12.06 -18.92
N ARG A 244 12.75 12.59 -18.24
CA ARG A 244 11.47 12.97 -18.87
C ARG A 244 11.49 14.32 -19.60
N ALA A 245 12.43 15.21 -19.30
CA ALA A 245 12.46 16.58 -19.87
C ALA A 245 13.23 16.67 -21.20
N ALA A 246 14.12 15.73 -21.49
CA ALA A 246 15.00 15.79 -22.65
C ALA A 246 14.48 15.09 -23.94
N GLY A 247 13.38 14.38 -23.87
CA GLY A 247 12.86 13.53 -24.97
C GLY A 247 11.62 14.04 -25.72
N ARG A 248 11.25 15.32 -25.61
CA ARG A 248 10.21 15.95 -26.43
C ARG A 248 10.82 17.08 -27.24
N ASN A 249 11.39 16.74 -28.38
CA ASN A 249 11.49 17.59 -29.57
C ASN A 249 10.98 16.78 -30.76
#